data_a8078d41ef5e08ac04d12e4712929eeb
#
_entry.id   a8078d41ef5e08ac04d12e4712929eeb
#
_cell.length_a   1.000
_cell.length_b   1.000
_cell.length_c   1.000
_cell.angle_alpha   90.00
_cell.angle_beta   90.00
_cell.angle_gamma   90.00
#
_symmetry.space_group_name_H-M   'P 1'
#
loop_
_entity.id
_entity.type
_entity.pdbx_description
1 polymer ?
#
loop_
_entity_poly.entity_id
_entity_poly.type
_entity_poly.pdbx_seq_one_letter_code
_entity_poly.pdbx_strand_id
1 'polypeptide(L)'
;MKKEIYVRNLEKRDLQAIVNLEERQTGVARPEYWEKRIEISEAIRPHWASLVAELDNRVVGFVLGRAGEFEFGLPGTVAWIEILGVDPAYRRQGIAQELVGQFAESAEDHGIKTIFTLVSNNQHEMQHFFSRLGFVHGKMLHYQKALAG
;
A
#
# COMPACT_ATOMS: atom_id res chain seq x y z
N MET A 1 14.36 5.21 -23.92
CA MET A 1 14.82 5.50 -22.55
C MET A 1 13.75 5.15 -21.53
N LYS A 2 14.13 4.41 -20.54
CA LYS A 2 13.21 4.04 -19.46
C LYS A 2 13.01 5.24 -18.54
N LYS A 3 11.76 5.64 -18.30
CA LYS A 3 11.47 6.74 -17.39
C LYS A 3 11.74 6.30 -15.96
N GLU A 4 12.27 7.21 -15.18
CA GLU A 4 12.61 6.93 -13.79
C GLU A 4 11.40 7.13 -12.88
N ILE A 5 11.12 6.12 -12.06
CA ILE A 5 10.05 6.17 -11.08
C ILE A 5 10.65 6.72 -9.79
N TYR A 6 10.09 7.80 -9.28
CA TYR A 6 10.53 8.42 -8.03
C TYR A 6 9.55 8.08 -6.91
N VAL A 7 10.04 7.42 -5.86
CA VAL A 7 9.22 7.04 -4.71
C VAL A 7 9.62 7.92 -3.52
N ARG A 8 8.63 8.49 -2.87
CA ARG A 8 8.81 9.34 -1.71
C ARG A 8 7.71 9.15 -0.69
N ASN A 9 7.85 9.74 0.49
CA ASN A 9 6.81 9.69 1.51
C ASN A 9 5.56 10.43 1.03
N LEU A 10 4.40 9.90 1.39
CA LEU A 10 3.12 10.52 1.13
C LEU A 10 3.00 11.79 1.98
N GLU A 11 2.46 12.85 1.41
CA GLU A 11 2.24 14.15 2.05
C GLU A 11 0.81 14.61 1.89
N LYS A 12 0.38 15.57 2.70
CA LYS A 12 -0.97 16.15 2.62
C LYS A 12 -1.30 16.67 1.24
N ARG A 13 -0.32 17.25 0.54
CA ARG A 13 -0.51 17.78 -0.81
C ARG A 13 -0.90 16.72 -1.84
N ASP A 14 -0.74 15.46 -1.48
CA ASP A 14 -1.05 14.34 -2.38
C ASP A 14 -2.51 13.92 -2.37
N LEU A 15 -3.30 14.50 -1.47
CA LEU A 15 -4.70 14.11 -1.29
C LEU A 15 -5.49 14.10 -2.59
N GLN A 16 -5.47 15.20 -3.33
CA GLN A 16 -6.27 15.30 -4.56
C GLN A 16 -5.80 14.30 -5.62
N ALA A 17 -4.50 14.10 -5.73
CA ALA A 17 -3.94 13.14 -6.68
C ALA A 17 -4.39 11.71 -6.36
N ILE A 18 -4.40 11.33 -5.09
CA ILE A 18 -4.83 10.00 -4.66
C ILE A 18 -6.33 9.81 -4.89
N VAL A 19 -7.14 10.82 -4.56
CA VAL A 19 -8.59 10.78 -4.81
C VAL A 19 -8.86 10.58 -6.29
N ASN A 20 -8.18 11.33 -7.15
CA ASN A 20 -8.36 11.22 -8.60
C ASN A 20 -7.89 9.87 -9.13
N LEU A 21 -6.78 9.36 -8.60
CA LEU A 21 -6.25 8.06 -9.01
C LEU A 21 -7.21 6.94 -8.67
N GLU A 22 -7.73 6.93 -7.45
CA GLU A 22 -8.70 5.92 -7.02
C GLU A 22 -9.99 6.00 -7.85
N GLU A 23 -10.46 7.21 -8.14
CA GLU A 23 -11.63 7.38 -8.98
C GLU A 23 -11.44 6.77 -10.36
N ARG A 24 -10.26 6.96 -10.96
CA ARG A 24 -9.94 6.33 -12.24
C ARG A 24 -9.86 4.80 -12.13
N GLN A 25 -9.41 4.31 -10.99
CA GLN A 25 -9.22 2.87 -10.77
C GLN A 25 -10.53 2.15 -10.43
N THR A 26 -11.39 2.75 -9.60
CA THR A 26 -12.59 2.11 -9.06
C THR A 26 -13.90 2.71 -9.55
N GLY A 27 -13.86 3.91 -10.11
CA GLY A 27 -15.06 4.66 -10.51
C GLY A 27 -15.68 5.47 -9.39
N VAL A 28 -15.11 5.45 -8.19
CA VAL A 28 -15.66 6.14 -7.02
C VAL A 28 -14.60 7.05 -6.40
N ALA A 29 -14.97 8.31 -6.16
CA ALA A 29 -14.12 9.25 -5.44
C ALA A 29 -14.52 9.26 -3.97
N ARG A 30 -13.52 9.19 -3.08
CA ARG A 30 -13.76 9.19 -1.63
C ARG A 30 -12.90 10.24 -0.93
N PRO A 31 -13.09 11.54 -1.21
CA PRO A 31 -12.21 12.57 -0.68
C PRO A 31 -12.19 12.64 0.85
N GLU A 32 -13.33 12.48 1.52
CA GLU A 32 -13.38 12.52 2.98
C GLU A 32 -12.64 11.34 3.63
N TYR A 33 -12.77 10.17 3.04
CA TYR A 33 -12.05 8.98 3.49
C TYR A 33 -10.54 9.20 3.40
N TRP A 34 -10.05 9.68 2.27
CA TRP A 34 -8.64 9.89 2.04
C TRP A 34 -8.06 11.02 2.88
N GLU A 35 -8.84 12.06 3.10
CA GLU A 35 -8.42 13.14 3.99
C GLU A 35 -8.13 12.62 5.38
N LYS A 36 -9.02 11.79 5.92
CA LYS A 36 -8.82 11.16 7.23
C LYS A 36 -7.64 10.19 7.25
N ARG A 37 -7.50 9.37 6.22
CA ARG A 37 -6.42 8.39 6.16
C ARG A 37 -5.05 9.06 6.10
N ILE A 38 -4.92 10.11 5.33
CA ILE A 38 -3.67 10.86 5.23
C ILE A 38 -3.36 11.56 6.56
N GLU A 39 -4.37 12.14 7.18
CA GLU A 39 -4.21 12.77 8.49
C GLU A 39 -3.72 11.77 9.53
N ILE A 40 -4.31 10.58 9.57
CA ILE A 40 -3.90 9.51 10.48
C ILE A 40 -2.46 9.06 10.17
N SER A 41 -2.13 8.90 8.91
CA SER A 41 -0.78 8.52 8.49
C SER A 41 0.27 9.50 8.99
N GLU A 42 -0.02 10.78 8.93
CA GLU A 42 0.92 11.81 9.39
C GLU A 42 1.04 11.86 10.90
N ALA A 43 -0.06 11.62 11.63
CA ALA A 43 -0.11 11.79 13.07
C ALA A 43 0.36 10.56 13.86
N ILE A 44 0.03 9.36 13.39
CA ILE A 44 0.18 8.14 14.19
C ILE A 44 1.08 7.10 13.52
N ARG A 45 1.00 6.96 12.23
CA ARG A 45 1.73 5.93 11.48
C ARG A 45 3.14 6.39 11.14
N PRO A 46 4.13 5.46 11.06
CA PRO A 46 5.47 5.89 10.65
C PRO A 46 5.43 6.40 9.21
N HIS A 47 6.09 7.52 8.97
CA HIS A 47 6.10 8.18 7.65
C HIS A 47 6.59 7.26 6.53
N TRP A 48 7.56 6.37 6.82
CA TRP A 48 8.10 5.47 5.82
C TRP A 48 7.08 4.43 5.32
N ALA A 49 5.98 4.23 6.05
CA ALA A 49 4.98 3.22 5.71
C ALA A 49 3.93 3.69 4.71
N SER A 50 3.94 4.96 4.34
CA SER A 50 3.00 5.49 3.35
C SER A 50 3.78 6.24 2.29
N LEU A 51 3.74 5.73 1.08
CA LEU A 51 4.60 6.21 -0.02
C LEU A 51 3.77 6.51 -1.26
N VAL A 52 4.26 7.45 -2.06
CA VAL A 52 3.72 7.70 -3.39
C VAL A 52 4.83 7.51 -4.42
N ALA A 53 4.43 7.15 -5.63
CA ALA A 53 5.32 7.05 -6.78
C ALA A 53 4.98 8.13 -7.78
N GLU A 54 6.01 8.84 -8.25
CA GLU A 54 5.87 9.86 -9.29
C GLU A 54 6.54 9.41 -10.56
N LEU A 55 5.92 9.74 -11.66
CA LEU A 55 6.45 9.58 -13.00
C LEU A 55 6.06 10.83 -13.79
N ASP A 56 7.02 11.48 -14.43
CA ASP A 56 6.76 12.74 -15.13
C ASP A 56 6.13 13.81 -14.23
N ASN A 57 6.60 13.91 -12.99
CA ASN A 57 6.11 14.86 -11.99
C ASN A 57 4.63 14.69 -11.62
N ARG A 58 4.08 13.50 -11.84
CA ARG A 58 2.70 13.18 -11.48
C ARG A 58 2.70 11.99 -10.54
N VAL A 59 1.81 12.03 -9.55
CA VAL A 59 1.58 10.87 -8.67
C VAL A 59 0.82 9.82 -9.49
N VAL A 60 1.46 8.68 -9.70
CA VAL A 60 0.92 7.59 -10.51
C VAL A 60 0.65 6.32 -9.72
N GLY A 61 1.03 6.31 -8.44
CA GLY A 61 0.78 5.17 -7.57
C GLY A 61 1.02 5.52 -6.13
N PHE A 62 0.52 4.67 -5.24
CA PHE A 62 0.72 4.87 -3.80
C PHE A 62 0.64 3.53 -3.08
N VAL A 63 1.27 3.46 -1.91
CA VAL A 63 1.09 2.37 -0.96
C VAL A 63 0.82 3.00 0.41
N LEU A 64 -0.21 2.51 1.08
CA LEU A 64 -0.55 2.90 2.44
C LEU A 64 -0.32 1.70 3.34
N GLY A 65 0.51 1.89 4.35
CA GLY A 65 0.83 0.83 5.27
C GLY A 65 0.94 1.31 6.70
N ARG A 66 1.29 0.40 7.56
CA ARG A 66 1.51 0.70 8.97
C ARG A 66 2.46 -0.32 9.58
N ALA A 67 3.03 0.01 10.73
CA ALA A 67 3.81 -0.90 11.54
C ALA A 67 3.07 -1.10 12.88
N GLY A 68 3.14 -2.30 13.43
CA GLY A 68 2.49 -2.60 14.69
C GLY A 68 3.30 -3.62 15.49
N GLU A 69 3.21 -3.52 16.82
CA GLU A 69 3.86 -4.46 17.73
C GLU A 69 2.84 -5.44 18.27
N PHE A 70 3.25 -6.70 18.42
CA PHE A 70 2.41 -7.77 18.97
C PHE A 70 1.06 -7.91 18.29
N GLU A 71 1.03 -7.65 16.98
CA GLU A 71 -0.19 -7.78 16.20
C GLU A 71 -0.68 -9.22 16.22
N PHE A 72 -1.95 -9.41 16.60
CA PHE A 72 -2.56 -10.74 16.72
C PHE A 72 -1.76 -11.71 17.60
N GLY A 73 -1.09 -11.19 18.63
CA GLY A 73 -0.29 -12.02 19.53
C GLY A 73 1.05 -12.47 18.96
N LEU A 74 1.43 -12.00 17.77
CA LEU A 74 2.73 -12.32 17.18
C LEU A 74 3.82 -11.50 17.88
N PRO A 75 4.96 -12.10 18.19
CA PRO A 75 6.03 -11.34 18.84
C PRO A 75 6.72 -10.40 17.86
N GLY A 76 7.18 -9.26 18.38
CA GLY A 76 7.95 -8.29 17.63
C GLY A 76 7.09 -7.33 16.82
N THR A 77 7.76 -6.55 15.98
CA THR A 77 7.14 -5.55 15.13
C THR A 77 6.96 -6.11 13.73
N VAL A 78 5.78 -5.92 13.18
CA VAL A 78 5.44 -6.32 11.82
C VAL A 78 4.97 -5.11 11.03
N ALA A 79 5.02 -5.17 9.73
CA ALA A 79 4.48 -4.14 8.85
C ALA A 79 3.34 -4.72 8.03
N TRP A 80 2.39 -3.85 7.71
CA TRP A 80 1.22 -4.21 6.89
C TRP A 80 1.17 -3.31 5.69
N ILE A 81 0.94 -3.90 4.54
CA ILE A 81 0.49 -3.14 3.36
C ILE A 81 -1.03 -3.21 3.37
N GLU A 82 -1.66 -2.06 3.54
CA GLU A 82 -3.11 -1.99 3.64
C GLU A 82 -3.78 -1.65 2.31
N ILE A 83 -3.21 -0.71 1.57
CA ILE A 83 -3.76 -0.28 0.29
C ILE A 83 -2.61 -0.05 -0.68
N LEU A 84 -2.76 -0.58 -1.89
CA LEU A 84 -1.81 -0.38 -2.97
C LEU A 84 -2.61 0.01 -4.21
N GLY A 85 -2.27 1.14 -4.81
CA GLY A 85 -2.96 1.60 -5.99
C GLY A 85 -2.00 2.13 -7.05
N VAL A 86 -2.32 1.86 -8.31
CA VAL A 86 -1.57 2.37 -9.47
C VAL A 86 -2.57 2.92 -10.47
N ASP A 87 -2.27 4.10 -10.99
CA ASP A 87 -3.09 4.72 -12.03
C ASP A 87 -3.22 3.76 -13.22
N PRO A 88 -4.46 3.46 -13.65
CA PRO A 88 -4.67 2.54 -14.78
C PRO A 88 -3.92 2.93 -16.05
N ALA A 89 -3.69 4.23 -16.27
CA ALA A 89 -2.95 4.71 -17.44
C ALA A 89 -1.45 4.38 -17.38
N TYR A 90 -0.96 3.97 -16.23
CA TYR A 90 0.47 3.72 -15.99
C TYR A 90 0.77 2.29 -15.59
N ARG A 91 -0.13 1.37 -15.86
CA ARG A 91 0.08 -0.05 -15.55
C ARG A 91 1.21 -0.66 -16.38
N ARG A 92 1.78 -1.74 -15.87
CA ARG A 92 2.85 -2.52 -16.52
C ARG A 92 4.16 -1.75 -16.69
N GLN A 93 4.39 -0.75 -15.86
CA GLN A 93 5.63 0.02 -15.87
C GLN A 93 6.47 -0.21 -14.60
N GLY A 94 6.11 -1.20 -13.79
CA GLY A 94 6.85 -1.53 -12.58
C GLY A 94 6.58 -0.64 -11.39
N ILE A 95 5.53 0.19 -11.42
CA ILE A 95 5.25 1.15 -10.34
C ILE A 95 4.90 0.44 -9.04
N ALA A 96 4.01 -0.56 -9.09
CA ALA A 96 3.63 -1.30 -7.88
C ALA A 96 4.84 -2.03 -7.29
N GLN A 97 5.67 -2.61 -8.14
CA GLN A 97 6.89 -3.31 -7.71
C GLN A 97 7.85 -2.35 -7.01
N GLU A 98 8.04 -1.15 -7.56
CA GLU A 98 8.89 -0.13 -6.93
C GLU A 98 8.34 0.30 -5.57
N LEU A 99 7.02 0.50 -5.48
CA LEU A 99 6.39 0.89 -4.21
C LEU A 99 6.56 -0.19 -3.14
N VAL A 100 6.26 -1.43 -3.47
CA VAL A 100 6.40 -2.54 -2.52
C VAL A 100 7.87 -2.78 -2.17
N GLY A 101 8.75 -2.67 -3.15
CA GLY A 101 10.19 -2.81 -2.92
C GLY A 101 10.73 -1.76 -1.97
N GLN A 102 10.36 -0.51 -2.17
CA GLN A 102 10.77 0.59 -1.29
C GLN A 102 10.17 0.44 0.11
N PHE A 103 8.91 0.02 0.18
CA PHE A 103 8.25 -0.26 1.45
C PHE A 103 9.01 -1.34 2.23
N ALA A 104 9.39 -2.42 1.56
CA ALA A 104 10.12 -3.54 2.17
C ALA A 104 11.50 -3.10 2.64
N GLU A 105 12.21 -2.32 1.84
CA GLU A 105 13.53 -1.80 2.20
C GLU A 105 13.44 -0.92 3.44
N SER A 106 12.47 -0.03 3.49
CA SER A 106 12.26 0.84 4.65
C SER A 106 11.90 0.04 5.90
N ALA A 107 11.08 -1.00 5.75
CA ALA A 107 10.73 -1.87 6.87
C ALA A 107 11.97 -2.58 7.42
N GLU A 108 12.82 -3.11 6.54
CA GLU A 108 14.09 -3.73 6.94
C GLU A 108 14.99 -2.77 7.67
N ASP A 109 15.10 -1.53 7.19
CA ASP A 109 15.91 -0.49 7.81
C ASP A 109 15.44 -0.18 9.24
N HIS A 110 14.16 -0.43 9.53
CA HIS A 110 13.60 -0.24 10.86
C HIS A 110 13.53 -1.53 11.69
N GLY A 111 14.25 -2.57 11.25
CA GLY A 111 14.34 -3.83 11.99
C GLY A 111 13.14 -4.73 11.87
N ILE A 112 12.22 -4.45 10.96
CA ILE A 112 11.03 -5.27 10.74
C ILE A 112 11.41 -6.45 9.86
N LYS A 113 10.97 -7.65 10.25
CA LYS A 113 11.34 -8.88 9.55
C LYS A 113 10.21 -9.50 8.74
N THR A 114 8.98 -9.03 8.92
CA THR A 114 7.83 -9.62 8.25
C THR A 114 6.86 -8.53 7.79
N ILE A 115 6.41 -8.65 6.55
CA ILE A 115 5.39 -7.78 5.98
C ILE A 115 4.18 -8.65 5.68
N PHE A 116 3.01 -8.19 6.11
CA PHE A 116 1.73 -8.83 5.83
C PHE A 116 0.92 -7.98 4.86
N THR A 117 0.08 -8.65 4.09
CA THR A 117 -0.97 -7.98 3.32
C THR A 117 -2.15 -8.94 3.16
N LEU A 118 -3.31 -8.40 2.88
CA LEU A 118 -4.51 -9.20 2.62
C LEU A 118 -4.95 -8.93 1.19
N VAL A 119 -5.21 -10.01 0.46
CA VAL A 119 -5.66 -9.95 -0.91
C VAL A 119 -6.93 -10.78 -1.02
N SER A 120 -7.97 -10.22 -1.65
CA SER A 120 -9.20 -10.97 -1.86
C SER A 120 -8.94 -12.24 -2.66
N ASN A 121 -9.65 -13.33 -2.30
CA ASN A 121 -9.42 -14.63 -2.95
C ASN A 121 -9.87 -14.66 -4.41
N ASN A 122 -10.56 -13.63 -4.89
CA ASN A 122 -10.94 -13.52 -6.30
C ASN A 122 -10.05 -12.52 -7.08
N GLN A 123 -9.07 -11.92 -6.44
CA GLN A 123 -8.13 -11.00 -7.11
C GLN A 123 -6.86 -11.74 -7.52
N HIS A 124 -6.99 -12.56 -8.56
CA HIS A 124 -5.90 -13.43 -9.00
C HIS A 124 -4.66 -12.67 -9.47
N GLU A 125 -4.86 -11.55 -10.13
CA GLU A 125 -3.76 -10.72 -10.61
C GLU A 125 -2.91 -10.19 -9.44
N MET A 126 -3.55 -9.73 -8.38
CA MET A 126 -2.84 -9.27 -7.18
C MET A 126 -2.14 -10.41 -6.46
N GLN A 127 -2.76 -11.56 -6.41
CA GLN A 127 -2.14 -12.76 -5.83
C GLN A 127 -0.86 -13.12 -6.58
N HIS A 128 -0.90 -13.12 -7.90
CA HIS A 128 0.27 -13.38 -8.73
C HIS A 128 1.35 -12.32 -8.54
N PHE A 129 0.94 -11.06 -8.43
CA PHE A 129 1.86 -9.96 -8.22
C PHE A 129 2.67 -10.15 -6.92
N PHE A 130 1.98 -10.39 -5.80
CA PHE A 130 2.68 -10.58 -4.52
C PHE A 130 3.51 -11.85 -4.51
N SER A 131 3.01 -12.91 -5.13
CA SER A 131 3.73 -14.17 -5.23
C SER A 131 5.08 -13.99 -5.95
N ARG A 132 5.09 -13.21 -7.04
CA ARG A 132 6.34 -12.94 -7.78
C ARG A 132 7.33 -12.13 -6.96
N LEU A 133 6.85 -11.35 -5.97
CA LEU A 133 7.71 -10.58 -5.09
C LEU A 133 8.18 -11.38 -3.87
N GLY A 134 7.86 -12.67 -3.80
CA GLY A 134 8.31 -13.52 -2.72
C GLY A 134 7.35 -13.63 -1.55
N PHE A 135 6.16 -13.05 -1.65
CA PHE A 135 5.13 -13.23 -0.62
C PHE A 135 4.54 -14.63 -0.77
N VAL A 136 4.27 -15.26 0.37
CA VAL A 136 3.69 -16.61 0.41
C VAL A 136 2.46 -16.57 1.31
N HIS A 137 1.63 -17.60 1.23
CA HIS A 137 0.51 -17.73 2.17
C HIS A 137 1.08 -17.83 3.58
N GLY A 138 0.62 -16.95 4.46
CA GLY A 138 1.07 -16.93 5.84
C GLY A 138 0.45 -18.03 6.67
N LYS A 139 0.82 -18.07 7.95
CA LYS A 139 0.36 -19.09 8.89
C LYS A 139 -0.95 -18.73 9.56
N MET A 140 -1.48 -17.54 9.29
CA MET A 140 -2.72 -17.06 9.90
C MET A 140 -3.85 -17.14 8.91
N LEU A 141 -5.03 -17.48 9.40
CA LEU A 141 -6.23 -17.55 8.57
C LEU A 141 -7.14 -16.38 8.89
N HIS A 142 -7.73 -15.80 7.86
CA HIS A 142 -8.72 -14.75 7.99
C HIS A 142 -10.10 -15.37 8.19
N TYR A 143 -10.77 -15.04 9.28
CA TYR A 143 -12.15 -15.49 9.56
C TYR A 143 -13.09 -14.31 9.50
N GLN A 144 -14.25 -14.51 8.92
CA GLN A 144 -15.26 -13.46 8.88
C GLN A 144 -16.65 -14.05 9.15
N LYS A 145 -17.53 -13.22 9.66
CA LYS A 145 -18.93 -13.59 9.93
C LYS A 145 -19.80 -12.44 9.47
N ALA A 146 -20.75 -12.74 8.58
CA ALA A 146 -21.74 -11.75 8.21
C ALA A 146 -22.73 -11.57 9.36
N LEU A 147 -22.99 -10.31 9.71
CA LEU A 147 -23.96 -10.01 10.77
C LEU A 147 -25.30 -9.69 10.10
N ALA A 148 -26.36 -10.27 10.64
CA ALA A 148 -27.71 -10.07 10.13
C ALA A 148 -28.17 -8.64 10.44
N GLY A 149 -28.81 -8.02 9.48
CA GLY A 149 -29.33 -6.67 9.69
C GLY A 149 -29.07 -5.73 8.60
#